data_3a294cfaacd337749b2fe624c9f7a8bc
#
_entry.id   3a294cfaacd337749b2fe624c9f7a8bc
#
_cell.length_a   1.000
_cell.length_b   1.000
_cell.length_c   1.000
_cell.angle_alpha   90.00
_cell.angle_beta   90.00
_cell.angle_gamma   90.00
#
_symmetry.space_group_name_H-M   'P 1'
#
loop_
_entity.id
_entity.type
_entity.pdbx_description
1 polymer ?
#
loop_
_entity_poly.entity_id
_entity_poly.type
_entity_poly.pdbx_seq_one_letter_code
_entity_poly.pdbx_strand_id
1 'polypeptide(L)'
;MKKERFVQLQGDAVVAFEEYGDANGVPVIFCHGWPSSRTMARLTHEPARDLGVRIISPDRPGISRSSLHPNRKLADWPRVIERVLDHAGIGEFRALAISGGAPYAYAMAATMPERVRAIAIVCGAIPMVELEDARGLLPLYRWMLALHRSRPQLLRKLFCMARPILALRPPVRLRPLLLRMLMLRPCDAESLRDAAAFEAIFESQRRAWRGSAEGVMADAQIYAQPWGFSLEDVHVPVRLWHGKQDRAFSFRLAEEVAKRLPDCNARFIDNAGHYSLPIRHMREILEDLVSA
;
A
#
# COMPACT_ATOMS: atom_id res chain seq x y z
N MET A 1 13.21 -19.84 -1.74
CA MET A 1 12.43 -19.10 -0.71
C MET A 1 13.22 -17.85 -0.35
N LYS A 2 12.63 -16.67 -0.55
CA LYS A 2 13.26 -15.40 -0.15
C LYS A 2 13.33 -15.33 1.36
N LYS A 3 14.50 -14.95 1.88
CA LYS A 3 14.74 -14.90 3.33
C LYS A 3 14.12 -13.64 3.91
N GLU A 4 13.21 -13.78 4.85
CA GLU A 4 12.70 -12.68 5.66
C GLU A 4 13.87 -12.05 6.43
N ARG A 5 13.91 -10.73 6.45
CA ARG A 5 14.94 -9.95 7.14
C ARG A 5 14.30 -9.04 8.19
N PHE A 6 15.08 -8.62 9.16
CA PHE A 6 14.66 -7.72 10.22
C PHE A 6 15.66 -6.58 10.38
N VAL A 7 15.14 -5.39 10.58
CA VAL A 7 15.92 -4.21 10.96
C VAL A 7 15.53 -3.80 12.37
N GLN A 8 16.55 -3.60 13.20
CA GLN A 8 16.37 -3.09 14.57
C GLN A 8 15.99 -1.60 14.51
N LEU A 9 14.93 -1.24 15.22
CA LEU A 9 14.55 0.14 15.51
C LEU A 9 15.08 0.58 16.87
N GLN A 10 14.39 1.46 17.58
CA GLN A 10 14.76 1.83 18.95
C GLN A 10 14.33 0.73 19.94
N GLY A 11 15.19 0.45 20.92
CA GLY A 11 14.97 -0.63 21.87
C GLY A 11 14.93 -1.99 21.18
N ASP A 12 13.99 -2.85 21.59
CA ASP A 12 13.82 -4.20 21.03
C ASP A 12 12.85 -4.25 19.83
N ALA A 13 12.39 -3.09 19.36
CA ALA A 13 11.46 -3.03 18.25
C ALA A 13 12.15 -3.37 16.91
N VAL A 14 11.47 -4.13 16.06
CA VAL A 14 11.97 -4.54 14.75
C VAL A 14 10.97 -4.23 13.63
N VAL A 15 11.48 -4.02 12.43
CA VAL A 15 10.72 -4.03 11.20
C VAL A 15 11.13 -5.22 10.36
N ALA A 16 10.15 -6.03 9.95
CA ALA A 16 10.33 -7.12 9.02
C ALA A 16 10.24 -6.61 7.58
N PHE A 17 11.14 -7.05 6.72
CA PHE A 17 11.09 -6.74 5.28
C PHE A 17 11.49 -7.94 4.43
N GLU A 18 11.12 -7.89 3.16
CA GLU A 18 11.53 -8.85 2.13
C GLU A 18 12.05 -8.08 0.90
N GLU A 19 12.94 -8.70 0.13
CA GLU A 19 13.45 -8.14 -1.11
C GLU A 19 12.97 -8.95 -2.31
N TYR A 20 12.69 -8.25 -3.44
CA TYR A 20 12.22 -8.82 -4.69
C TYR A 20 12.97 -8.17 -5.87
N GLY A 21 12.85 -8.74 -7.05
CA GLY A 21 13.53 -8.24 -8.25
C GLY A 21 15.01 -8.62 -8.27
N ASP A 22 15.85 -7.70 -8.74
CA ASP A 22 17.30 -7.81 -8.83
C ASP A 22 17.96 -7.21 -7.59
N ALA A 23 18.80 -7.99 -6.90
CA ALA A 23 19.46 -7.54 -5.66
C ALA A 23 20.46 -6.38 -5.88
N ASN A 24 20.98 -6.23 -7.09
CA ASN A 24 21.93 -5.17 -7.48
C ASN A 24 21.27 -4.04 -8.28
N GLY A 25 19.95 -4.09 -8.45
CA GLY A 25 19.20 -3.16 -9.27
C GLY A 25 18.91 -1.83 -8.57
N VAL A 26 18.21 -0.94 -9.29
CA VAL A 26 17.74 0.36 -8.79
C VAL A 26 16.85 0.16 -7.57
N PRO A 27 17.15 0.80 -6.42
CA PRO A 27 16.40 0.58 -5.19
C PRO A 27 15.02 1.27 -5.22
N VAL A 28 14.00 0.48 -4.90
CA VAL A 28 12.60 0.92 -4.79
C VAL A 28 12.00 0.43 -3.47
N ILE A 29 11.54 1.34 -2.64
CA ILE A 29 10.76 1.02 -1.44
C ILE A 29 9.32 0.76 -1.84
N PHE A 30 8.81 -0.42 -1.50
CA PHE A 30 7.44 -0.81 -1.77
C PHE A 30 6.54 -0.55 -0.56
N CYS A 31 5.55 0.33 -0.73
CA CYS A 31 4.54 0.63 0.26
C CYS A 31 3.27 -0.19 -0.02
N HIS A 32 3.06 -1.25 0.75
CA HIS A 32 1.92 -2.16 0.56
C HIS A 32 0.57 -1.52 0.88
N GLY A 33 -0.52 -2.06 0.31
CA GLY A 33 -1.91 -1.61 0.52
C GLY A 33 -2.44 -1.82 1.95
N TRP A 34 -3.76 -1.69 2.12
CA TRP A 34 -4.44 -1.91 3.40
C TRP A 34 -5.78 -2.67 3.22
N PRO A 35 -6.06 -3.65 4.10
CA PRO A 35 -5.09 -4.34 4.97
C PRO A 35 -4.17 -5.21 4.12
N SER A 36 -2.86 -5.14 4.36
CA SER A 36 -1.87 -5.87 3.56
C SER A 36 -0.53 -5.96 4.31
N SER A 37 0.44 -6.65 3.73
CA SER A 37 1.79 -6.82 4.26
C SER A 37 2.84 -6.79 3.15
N ARG A 38 4.12 -6.79 3.53
CA ARG A 38 5.28 -6.80 2.62
C ARG A 38 5.20 -7.83 1.49
N THR A 39 4.50 -8.94 1.71
CA THR A 39 4.41 -10.02 0.71
C THR A 39 3.56 -9.67 -0.51
N MET A 40 2.83 -8.54 -0.50
CA MET A 40 2.15 -8.00 -1.67
C MET A 40 3.15 -7.67 -2.79
N ALA A 41 4.37 -7.28 -2.44
CA ALA A 41 5.45 -7.00 -3.39
C ALA A 41 5.87 -8.22 -4.24
N ARG A 42 5.36 -9.43 -4.00
CA ARG A 42 5.52 -10.56 -4.93
C ARG A 42 5.03 -10.25 -6.33
N LEU A 43 4.03 -9.37 -6.47
CA LEU A 43 3.54 -8.89 -7.77
C LEU A 43 4.61 -8.21 -8.61
N THR A 44 5.63 -7.64 -7.96
CA THR A 44 6.70 -6.91 -8.65
C THR A 44 7.89 -7.79 -9.05
N HIS A 45 7.98 -9.04 -8.55
CA HIS A 45 9.23 -9.81 -8.60
C HIS A 45 9.80 -10.01 -9.99
N GLU A 46 8.99 -10.57 -10.89
CA GLU A 46 9.43 -10.88 -12.25
C GLU A 46 9.72 -9.59 -13.05
N PRO A 47 8.79 -8.62 -13.15
CA PRO A 47 9.07 -7.39 -13.89
C PRO A 47 10.24 -6.58 -13.27
N ALA A 48 10.37 -6.54 -11.95
CA ALA A 48 11.49 -5.84 -11.30
C ALA A 48 12.84 -6.50 -11.60
N ARG A 49 12.90 -7.84 -11.61
CA ARG A 49 14.13 -8.57 -11.98
C ARG A 49 14.54 -8.25 -13.42
N ASP A 50 13.59 -8.29 -14.35
CA ASP A 50 13.85 -8.08 -15.76
C ASP A 50 14.27 -6.64 -16.09
N LEU A 51 13.86 -5.67 -15.24
CA LEU A 51 14.18 -4.25 -15.37
C LEU A 51 15.39 -3.81 -14.53
N GLY A 52 16.09 -4.73 -13.85
CA GLY A 52 17.19 -4.36 -12.97
C GLY A 52 16.74 -3.51 -11.78
N VAL A 53 15.60 -3.81 -11.18
CA VAL A 53 15.04 -3.08 -10.04
C VAL A 53 15.12 -3.93 -8.77
N ARG A 54 15.61 -3.35 -7.68
CA ARG A 54 15.64 -3.93 -6.34
C ARG A 54 14.47 -3.42 -5.52
N ILE A 55 13.47 -4.26 -5.29
CA ILE A 55 12.31 -3.92 -4.46
C ILE A 55 12.61 -4.27 -3.01
N ILE A 56 12.53 -3.30 -2.12
CA ILE A 56 12.59 -3.49 -0.67
C ILE A 56 11.17 -3.24 -0.13
N SER A 57 10.57 -4.26 0.46
CA SER A 57 9.20 -4.21 0.94
C SER A 57 9.16 -4.42 2.46
N PRO A 58 9.10 -3.36 3.28
CA PRO A 58 8.92 -3.46 4.72
C PRO A 58 7.44 -3.63 5.10
N ASP A 59 7.19 -4.36 6.19
CA ASP A 59 5.91 -4.29 6.89
C ASP A 59 5.85 -3.01 7.74
N ARG A 60 4.72 -2.33 7.71
CA ARG A 60 4.48 -1.21 8.64
C ARG A 60 4.47 -1.71 10.10
N PRO A 61 4.81 -0.84 11.08
CA PRO A 61 4.78 -1.22 12.49
C PRO A 61 3.41 -1.79 12.91
N GLY A 62 3.42 -2.95 13.56
CA GLY A 62 2.24 -3.70 13.97
C GLY A 62 1.66 -4.63 12.90
N ILE A 63 2.18 -4.62 11.68
CA ILE A 63 1.74 -5.51 10.61
C ILE A 63 2.63 -6.76 10.59
N SER A 64 2.01 -7.92 10.47
CA SER A 64 2.66 -9.24 10.33
C SER A 64 3.68 -9.50 11.44
N ARG A 65 4.97 -9.32 11.19
CA ARG A 65 6.07 -9.58 12.14
C ARG A 65 6.83 -8.32 12.57
N SER A 66 6.41 -7.14 12.11
CA SER A 66 6.94 -5.88 12.63
C SER A 66 6.36 -5.57 14.01
N SER A 67 7.20 -5.07 14.89
CA SER A 67 6.79 -4.68 16.23
C SER A 67 5.69 -3.62 16.21
N LEU A 68 4.73 -3.72 17.10
CA LEU A 68 3.68 -2.71 17.21
C LEU A 68 4.27 -1.42 17.79
N HIS A 69 3.98 -0.31 17.11
CA HIS A 69 4.22 1.03 17.62
C HIS A 69 2.87 1.66 17.96
N PRO A 70 2.49 1.70 19.24
CA PRO A 70 1.22 2.29 19.66
C PRO A 70 1.15 3.78 19.31
N ASN A 71 -0.04 4.23 18.86
CA ASN A 71 -0.30 5.64 18.54
C ASN A 71 0.63 6.25 17.49
N ARG A 72 1.23 5.43 16.61
CA ARG A 72 2.08 5.91 15.53
C ARG A 72 1.31 6.87 14.61
N LYS A 73 2.01 7.88 14.15
CA LYS A 73 1.55 8.83 13.15
C LYS A 73 2.14 8.50 11.77
N LEU A 74 1.58 9.06 10.73
CA LEU A 74 2.16 8.95 9.39
C LEU A 74 3.59 9.52 9.32
N ALA A 75 3.85 10.62 10.04
CA ALA A 75 5.16 11.26 10.14
C ALA A 75 6.26 10.38 10.79
N ASP A 76 5.92 9.27 11.45
CA ASP A 76 6.91 8.34 12.01
C ASP A 76 7.49 7.40 10.93
N TRP A 77 6.79 7.24 9.81
CA TRP A 77 7.17 6.30 8.76
C TRP A 77 8.51 6.61 8.08
N PRO A 78 8.83 7.84 7.71
CA PRO A 78 10.13 8.16 7.12
C PRO A 78 11.30 7.70 7.97
N ARG A 79 11.25 7.90 9.29
CA ARG A 79 12.28 7.43 10.23
C ARG A 79 12.45 5.91 10.25
N VAL A 80 11.34 5.17 10.10
CA VAL A 80 11.39 3.70 9.97
C VAL A 80 12.10 3.31 8.67
N ILE A 81 11.81 4.01 7.59
CA ILE A 81 12.46 3.75 6.29
C ILE A 81 13.92 4.13 6.29
N GLU A 82 14.33 5.23 6.94
CA GLU A 82 15.76 5.56 7.12
C GLU A 82 16.54 4.39 7.69
N ARG A 83 16.02 3.75 8.76
CA ARG A 83 16.67 2.56 9.36
C ARG A 83 16.76 1.38 8.40
N VAL A 84 15.74 1.17 7.55
CA VAL A 84 15.75 0.12 6.51
C VAL A 84 16.79 0.44 5.43
N LEU A 85 16.86 1.69 4.97
CA LEU A 85 17.80 2.16 3.95
C LEU A 85 19.25 2.06 4.44
N ASP A 86 19.52 2.51 5.67
CA ASP A 86 20.84 2.45 6.29
C ASP A 86 21.32 1.00 6.44
N HIS A 87 20.42 0.09 6.89
CA HIS A 87 20.71 -1.34 6.95
C HIS A 87 20.99 -1.97 5.58
N ALA A 88 20.35 -1.47 4.53
CA ALA A 88 20.51 -1.94 3.17
C ALA A 88 21.64 -1.24 2.39
N GLY A 89 22.30 -0.23 2.97
CA GLY A 89 23.36 0.56 2.34
C GLY A 89 22.86 1.43 1.18
N ILE A 90 21.61 1.96 1.28
CA ILE A 90 20.95 2.71 0.21
C ILE A 90 20.94 4.20 0.56
N GLY A 91 21.54 5.04 -0.27
CA GLY A 91 21.50 6.50 -0.14
C GLY A 91 20.22 7.10 -0.71
N GLU A 92 19.94 6.84 -1.97
CA GLU A 92 18.79 7.35 -2.72
C GLU A 92 17.92 6.22 -3.20
N PHE A 93 16.62 6.47 -3.31
CA PHE A 93 15.66 5.44 -3.71
C PHE A 93 14.46 6.06 -4.44
N ARG A 94 13.67 5.19 -5.05
CA ARG A 94 12.32 5.50 -5.53
C ARG A 94 11.30 4.79 -4.64
N ALA A 95 10.02 5.19 -4.68
CA ALA A 95 8.97 4.47 -3.97
C ALA A 95 7.84 4.05 -4.90
N LEU A 96 7.33 2.83 -4.68
CA LEU A 96 6.14 2.30 -5.33
C LEU A 96 5.08 2.03 -4.28
N ALA A 97 3.95 2.69 -4.38
CA ALA A 97 2.86 2.54 -3.43
C ALA A 97 1.58 2.03 -4.09
N ILE A 98 0.94 1.05 -3.49
CA ILE A 98 -0.37 0.55 -3.93
C ILE A 98 -1.42 0.86 -2.88
N SER A 99 -2.57 1.45 -3.30
CA SER A 99 -3.74 1.64 -2.45
C SER A 99 -3.40 2.39 -1.15
N GLY A 100 -3.65 1.79 0.02
CA GLY A 100 -3.30 2.34 1.33
C GLY A 100 -1.81 2.57 1.58
N GLY A 101 -0.93 2.22 0.64
CA GLY A 101 0.49 2.58 0.67
C GLY A 101 0.77 4.03 0.29
N ALA A 102 -0.14 4.68 -0.45
CA ALA A 102 0.06 6.02 -1.00
C ALA A 102 0.42 7.08 0.04
N PRO A 103 -0.28 7.24 1.19
CA PRO A 103 0.10 8.22 2.20
C PRO A 103 1.53 8.07 2.68
N TYR A 104 2.01 6.84 2.78
CA TYR A 104 3.36 6.52 3.23
C TYR A 104 4.43 6.92 2.21
N ALA A 105 4.15 6.76 0.90
CA ALA A 105 5.04 7.26 -0.15
C ALA A 105 5.05 8.78 -0.19
N TYR A 106 3.89 9.43 -0.10
CA TYR A 106 3.81 10.89 -0.01
C TYR A 106 4.55 11.42 1.23
N ALA A 107 4.43 10.77 2.40
CA ALA A 107 5.15 11.17 3.59
C ALA A 107 6.67 11.15 3.40
N MET A 108 7.20 10.09 2.77
CA MET A 108 8.64 10.04 2.44
C MET A 108 9.03 11.14 1.46
N ALA A 109 8.24 11.36 0.42
CA ALA A 109 8.51 12.39 -0.59
C ALA A 109 8.49 13.82 -0.04
N ALA A 110 7.58 14.11 0.91
CA ALA A 110 7.48 15.42 1.54
C ALA A 110 8.54 15.68 2.61
N THR A 111 9.05 14.62 3.28
CA THR A 111 9.95 14.82 4.45
C THR A 111 11.41 14.46 4.20
N MET A 112 11.73 13.74 3.13
CA MET A 112 13.09 13.36 2.74
C MET A 112 13.32 13.47 1.22
N PRO A 113 12.97 14.64 0.62
CA PRO A 113 13.02 14.81 -0.83
C PRO A 113 14.42 14.64 -1.43
N GLU A 114 15.47 14.86 -0.63
CA GLU A 114 16.87 14.66 -1.05
C GLU A 114 17.25 13.19 -1.29
N ARG A 115 16.49 12.25 -0.69
CA ARG A 115 16.69 10.80 -0.86
C ARG A 115 15.71 10.17 -1.82
N VAL A 116 14.52 10.76 -2.01
CA VAL A 116 13.45 10.23 -2.86
C VAL A 116 13.55 10.80 -4.27
N ARG A 117 13.95 10.00 -5.26
CA ARG A 117 14.09 10.42 -6.65
C ARG A 117 12.75 10.58 -7.38
N ALA A 118 11.82 9.68 -7.14
CA ALA A 118 10.46 9.68 -7.69
C ALA A 118 9.57 8.73 -6.92
N ILE A 119 8.25 8.91 -7.02
CA ILE A 119 7.27 7.97 -6.47
C ILE A 119 6.26 7.54 -7.51
N ALA A 120 5.85 6.25 -7.50
CA ALA A 120 4.72 5.75 -8.26
C ALA A 120 3.56 5.44 -7.30
N ILE A 121 2.39 6.01 -7.59
CA ILE A 121 1.16 5.82 -6.82
C ILE A 121 0.15 5.06 -7.67
N VAL A 122 -0.21 3.86 -7.24
CA VAL A 122 -1.08 2.95 -7.99
C VAL A 122 -2.39 2.74 -7.24
N CYS A 123 -3.51 3.20 -7.80
CA CYS A 123 -4.83 3.15 -7.14
C CYS A 123 -4.78 3.66 -5.70
N GLY A 124 -4.05 4.77 -5.48
CA GLY A 124 -3.66 5.27 -4.17
C GLY A 124 -4.83 5.74 -3.31
N ALA A 125 -4.68 5.53 -1.99
CA ALA A 125 -5.54 6.17 -1.01
C ALA A 125 -5.33 7.69 -1.01
N ILE A 126 -6.40 8.40 -0.76
CA ILE A 126 -6.48 9.87 -0.79
C ILE A 126 -6.62 10.42 0.63
N PRO A 127 -6.39 11.71 0.87
CA PRO A 127 -6.60 12.34 2.17
C PRO A 127 -8.11 12.41 2.51
N MET A 128 -8.63 11.30 3.09
CA MET A 128 -10.09 11.12 3.31
C MET A 128 -10.69 12.15 4.27
N VAL A 129 -9.86 12.77 5.10
CA VAL A 129 -10.31 13.80 6.06
C VAL A 129 -10.64 15.12 5.36
N GLU A 130 -10.00 15.38 4.23
CA GLU A 130 -10.16 16.59 3.44
C GLU A 130 -11.39 16.53 2.49
N LEU A 131 -12.03 15.37 2.40
CA LEU A 131 -13.21 15.22 1.56
C LEU A 131 -14.42 15.90 2.20
N GLU A 132 -15.07 16.79 1.45
CA GLU A 132 -16.35 17.39 1.84
C GLU A 132 -17.43 16.32 2.02
N ASP A 133 -17.43 15.34 1.11
CA ASP A 133 -18.27 14.15 1.23
C ASP A 133 -17.49 12.87 0.88
N ALA A 134 -17.98 11.75 1.32
CA ALA A 134 -17.34 10.47 1.08
C ALA A 134 -17.80 9.80 -0.24
N ARG A 135 -18.50 10.52 -1.15
CA ARG A 135 -18.87 10.00 -2.46
C ARG A 135 -17.60 9.69 -3.26
N GLY A 136 -17.56 8.55 -3.91
CA GLY A 136 -16.36 8.07 -4.60
C GLY A 136 -15.48 7.12 -3.79
N LEU A 137 -15.72 6.97 -2.47
CA LEU A 137 -15.13 5.90 -1.67
C LEU A 137 -16.00 4.64 -1.68
N LEU A 138 -15.35 3.48 -1.55
CA LEU A 138 -16.06 2.21 -1.34
C LEU A 138 -17.05 2.33 -0.16
N PRO A 139 -18.30 1.85 -0.26
CA PRO A 139 -19.28 1.96 0.82
C PRO A 139 -18.77 1.44 2.18
N LEU A 140 -17.97 0.37 2.19
CA LEU A 140 -17.33 -0.13 3.39
C LEU A 140 -16.39 0.90 4.03
N TYR A 141 -15.60 1.64 3.23
CA TYR A 141 -14.70 2.67 3.75
C TYR A 141 -15.48 3.87 4.32
N ARG A 142 -16.57 4.27 3.66
CA ARG A 142 -17.47 5.29 4.16
C ARG A 142 -18.05 4.91 5.53
N TRP A 143 -18.53 3.68 5.64
CA TRP A 143 -19.08 3.14 6.88
C TRP A 143 -18.01 3.07 7.99
N MET A 144 -16.82 2.56 7.70
CA MET A 144 -15.72 2.49 8.66
C MET A 144 -15.29 3.90 9.14
N LEU A 145 -15.21 4.87 8.23
CA LEU A 145 -14.88 6.25 8.56
C LEU A 145 -15.94 6.90 9.46
N ALA A 146 -17.22 6.71 9.14
CA ALA A 146 -18.32 7.17 9.97
C ALA A 146 -18.30 6.52 11.37
N LEU A 147 -18.07 5.22 11.44
CA LEU A 147 -17.97 4.49 12.69
C LEU A 147 -16.73 4.91 13.51
N HIS A 148 -15.60 5.15 12.86
CA HIS A 148 -14.40 5.66 13.52
C HIS A 148 -14.66 7.02 14.19
N ARG A 149 -15.37 7.91 13.49
CA ARG A 149 -15.72 9.26 14.03
C ARG A 149 -16.73 9.20 15.18
N SER A 150 -17.72 8.31 15.11
CA SER A 150 -18.83 8.25 16.07
C SER A 150 -18.61 7.26 17.22
N ARG A 151 -18.03 6.09 16.94
CA ARG A 151 -17.87 4.98 17.89
C ARG A 151 -16.56 4.21 17.66
N PRO A 152 -15.38 4.83 17.89
CA PRO A 152 -14.08 4.18 17.59
C PRO A 152 -13.86 2.88 18.34
N GLN A 153 -14.35 2.75 19.57
CA GLN A 153 -14.24 1.51 20.36
C GLN A 153 -15.07 0.36 19.76
N LEU A 154 -16.22 0.65 19.14
CA LEU A 154 -16.99 -0.36 18.45
C LEU A 154 -16.26 -0.86 17.21
N LEU A 155 -15.69 0.06 16.42
CA LEU A 155 -14.88 -0.32 15.27
C LEU A 155 -13.69 -1.22 15.68
N ARG A 156 -12.99 -0.86 16.78
CA ARG A 156 -11.91 -1.69 17.34
C ARG A 156 -12.39 -3.10 17.71
N LYS A 157 -13.52 -3.21 18.39
CA LYS A 157 -14.11 -4.52 18.73
C LYS A 157 -14.42 -5.35 17.50
N LEU A 158 -15.00 -4.74 16.46
CA LEU A 158 -15.31 -5.42 15.19
C LEU A 158 -14.04 -5.94 14.51
N PHE A 159 -12.95 -5.17 14.48
CA PHE A 159 -11.66 -5.62 13.96
C PHE A 159 -11.12 -6.81 14.75
N CYS A 160 -11.16 -6.75 16.09
CA CYS A 160 -10.72 -7.86 16.94
C CYS A 160 -11.55 -9.13 16.69
N MET A 161 -12.86 -9.00 16.53
CA MET A 161 -13.77 -10.14 16.23
C MET A 161 -13.57 -10.70 14.82
N ALA A 162 -13.32 -9.86 13.83
CA ALA A 162 -13.08 -10.29 12.45
C ALA A 162 -11.69 -10.93 12.26
N ARG A 163 -10.70 -10.58 13.08
CA ARG A 163 -9.31 -11.04 12.95
C ARG A 163 -9.16 -12.56 12.82
N PRO A 164 -9.74 -13.42 13.66
CA PRO A 164 -9.57 -14.86 13.54
C PRO A 164 -9.97 -15.39 12.17
N ILE A 165 -11.08 -14.89 11.62
CA ILE A 165 -11.60 -15.28 10.31
C ILE A 165 -10.70 -14.78 9.19
N LEU A 166 -10.30 -13.50 9.23
CA LEU A 166 -9.49 -12.86 8.20
C LEU A 166 -8.03 -13.36 8.19
N ALA A 167 -7.55 -13.89 9.31
CA ALA A 167 -6.24 -14.54 9.42
C ALA A 167 -6.23 -15.99 8.89
N LEU A 168 -7.38 -16.61 8.65
CA LEU A 168 -7.47 -17.97 8.12
C LEU A 168 -7.12 -18.01 6.63
N ARG A 169 -6.52 -19.13 6.20
CA ARG A 169 -6.31 -19.42 4.79
C ARG A 169 -7.51 -20.23 4.28
N PRO A 170 -8.36 -19.66 3.44
CA PRO A 170 -9.48 -20.41 2.91
C PRO A 170 -8.97 -21.53 2.00
N PRO A 171 -9.65 -22.70 1.98
CA PRO A 171 -9.34 -23.77 1.04
C PRO A 171 -9.38 -23.27 -0.41
N VAL A 172 -8.46 -23.72 -1.25
CA VAL A 172 -8.34 -23.29 -2.66
C VAL A 172 -9.65 -23.47 -3.42
N ARG A 173 -10.40 -24.53 -3.13
CA ARG A 173 -11.73 -24.82 -3.70
C ARG A 173 -12.78 -23.73 -3.46
N LEU A 174 -12.61 -22.90 -2.41
CA LEU A 174 -13.54 -21.81 -2.08
C LEU A 174 -13.16 -20.49 -2.77
N ARG A 175 -12.03 -20.41 -3.48
CA ARG A 175 -11.58 -19.22 -4.17
C ARG A 175 -12.61 -18.64 -5.15
N PRO A 176 -13.30 -19.41 -6.03
CA PRO A 176 -14.32 -18.86 -6.92
C PRO A 176 -15.50 -18.25 -6.16
N LEU A 177 -15.90 -18.86 -5.05
CA LEU A 177 -16.96 -18.35 -4.18
C LEU A 177 -16.53 -17.03 -3.53
N LEU A 178 -15.31 -16.94 -3.00
CA LEU A 178 -14.74 -15.71 -2.44
C LEU A 178 -14.74 -14.57 -3.44
N LEU A 179 -14.23 -14.80 -4.66
CA LEU A 179 -14.21 -13.79 -5.71
C LEU A 179 -15.61 -13.30 -6.07
N ARG A 180 -16.60 -14.20 -6.08
CA ARG A 180 -18.01 -13.84 -6.33
C ARG A 180 -18.59 -13.00 -5.19
N MET A 181 -18.30 -13.34 -3.92
CA MET A 181 -18.77 -12.60 -2.74
C MET A 181 -18.19 -11.18 -2.65
N LEU A 182 -16.99 -10.96 -3.18
CA LEU A 182 -16.37 -9.63 -3.20
C LEU A 182 -17.02 -8.66 -4.18
N MET A 183 -17.97 -9.12 -5.02
CA MET A 183 -18.69 -8.29 -6.02
C MET A 183 -17.73 -7.36 -6.80
N LEU A 184 -16.61 -7.90 -7.25
CA LEU A 184 -15.58 -7.17 -7.96
C LEU A 184 -16.06 -6.72 -9.35
N ARG A 185 -15.40 -5.71 -9.91
CA ARG A 185 -15.52 -5.40 -11.33
C ARG A 185 -15.02 -6.58 -12.17
N PRO A 186 -15.55 -6.79 -13.39
CA PRO A 186 -15.12 -7.90 -14.24
C PRO A 186 -13.61 -7.94 -14.47
N CYS A 187 -12.97 -6.79 -14.71
CA CYS A 187 -11.53 -6.69 -14.91
C CYS A 187 -10.73 -7.17 -13.68
N ASP A 188 -11.18 -6.81 -12.46
CA ASP A 188 -10.55 -7.23 -11.22
C ASP A 188 -10.75 -8.73 -10.97
N ALA A 189 -12.00 -9.21 -11.15
CA ALA A 189 -12.33 -10.62 -10.99
C ALA A 189 -11.54 -11.53 -11.95
N GLU A 190 -11.35 -11.09 -13.19
CA GLU A 190 -10.57 -11.80 -14.20
C GLU A 190 -9.09 -11.83 -13.81
N SER A 191 -8.51 -10.70 -13.45
CA SER A 191 -7.09 -10.63 -13.05
C SER A 191 -6.78 -11.46 -11.82
N LEU A 192 -7.72 -11.56 -10.88
CA LEU A 192 -7.58 -12.39 -9.69
C LEU A 192 -7.84 -13.90 -9.93
N ARG A 193 -8.16 -14.32 -11.16
CA ARG A 193 -8.12 -15.75 -11.53
C ARG A 193 -6.70 -16.27 -11.64
N ASP A 194 -5.73 -15.41 -11.93
CA ASP A 194 -4.31 -15.78 -11.85
C ASP A 194 -3.96 -16.21 -10.42
N ALA A 195 -3.34 -17.41 -10.31
CA ALA A 195 -3.06 -18.00 -9.01
C ALA A 195 -1.99 -17.24 -8.23
N ALA A 196 -0.96 -16.75 -8.91
CA ALA A 196 0.16 -16.05 -8.29
C ALA A 196 -0.29 -14.67 -7.80
N ALA A 197 -1.07 -13.94 -8.60
CA ALA A 197 -1.65 -12.65 -8.21
C ALA A 197 -2.62 -12.79 -7.03
N PHE A 198 -3.51 -13.79 -7.08
CA PHE A 198 -4.41 -14.09 -5.97
C PHE A 198 -3.63 -14.36 -4.67
N GLU A 199 -2.64 -15.26 -4.71
CA GLU A 199 -1.82 -15.59 -3.54
C GLU A 199 -1.01 -14.37 -3.05
N ALA A 200 -0.47 -13.55 -3.93
CA ALA A 200 0.26 -12.35 -3.52
C ALA A 200 -0.64 -11.37 -2.75
N ILE A 201 -1.86 -11.14 -3.23
CA ILE A 201 -2.82 -10.19 -2.62
C ILE A 201 -3.43 -10.79 -1.35
N PHE A 202 -4.07 -11.96 -1.43
CA PHE A 202 -4.82 -12.51 -0.30
C PHE A 202 -3.91 -13.05 0.82
N GLU A 203 -2.75 -13.61 0.49
CA GLU A 203 -1.78 -14.00 1.51
C GLU A 203 -1.22 -12.77 2.23
N SER A 204 -0.98 -11.65 1.52
CA SER A 204 -0.52 -10.43 2.15
C SER A 204 -1.56 -9.84 3.11
N GLN A 205 -2.85 -9.85 2.72
CA GLN A 205 -3.95 -9.43 3.58
C GLN A 205 -4.04 -10.34 4.82
N ARG A 206 -4.06 -11.64 4.61
CA ARG A 206 -4.10 -12.61 5.71
C ARG A 206 -2.95 -12.45 6.70
N ARG A 207 -1.73 -12.20 6.20
CA ARG A 207 -0.55 -11.95 7.04
C ARG A 207 -0.67 -10.69 7.86
N ALA A 208 -1.28 -9.63 7.34
CA ALA A 208 -1.56 -8.43 8.11
C ALA A 208 -2.39 -8.73 9.36
N TRP A 209 -3.41 -9.60 9.24
CA TRP A 209 -4.28 -9.99 10.35
C TRP A 209 -3.67 -11.01 11.31
N ARG A 210 -2.61 -11.73 10.91
CA ARG A 210 -1.93 -12.71 11.79
C ARG A 210 -1.21 -12.07 12.96
N GLY A 211 -0.64 -10.89 12.79
CA GLY A 211 0.03 -10.16 13.85
C GLY A 211 -0.96 -9.74 14.94
N SER A 212 -1.52 -8.56 14.80
CA SER A 212 -2.58 -8.07 15.68
C SER A 212 -3.62 -7.27 14.90
N ALA A 213 -4.86 -7.21 15.41
CA ALA A 213 -5.87 -6.31 14.88
C ALA A 213 -5.45 -4.84 15.09
N GLU A 214 -4.61 -4.56 16.08
CA GLU A 214 -4.16 -3.21 16.43
C GLU A 214 -3.26 -2.59 15.37
N GLY A 215 -2.37 -3.37 14.74
CA GLY A 215 -1.56 -2.88 13.61
C GLY A 215 -2.42 -2.48 12.42
N VAL A 216 -3.42 -3.29 12.08
CA VAL A 216 -4.38 -2.98 10.99
C VAL A 216 -5.25 -1.79 11.36
N MET A 217 -5.65 -1.67 12.63
CA MET A 217 -6.42 -0.54 13.14
C MET A 217 -5.60 0.75 13.17
N ALA A 218 -4.31 0.70 13.52
CA ALA A 218 -3.43 1.86 13.50
C ALA A 218 -3.32 2.47 12.08
N ASP A 219 -3.23 1.63 11.05
CA ASP A 219 -3.30 2.10 9.66
C ASP A 219 -4.66 2.77 9.35
N ALA A 220 -5.77 2.13 9.76
CA ALA A 220 -7.10 2.71 9.54
C ALA A 220 -7.26 4.10 10.22
N GLN A 221 -6.66 4.28 11.38
CA GLN A 221 -6.65 5.57 12.08
C GLN A 221 -5.85 6.63 11.32
N ILE A 222 -4.69 6.26 10.75
CA ILE A 222 -3.87 7.16 9.92
C ILE A 222 -4.68 7.67 8.71
N TYR A 223 -5.43 6.81 8.02
CA TYR A 223 -6.26 7.23 6.88
C TYR A 223 -7.43 8.15 7.30
N ALA A 224 -7.88 8.05 8.54
CA ALA A 224 -8.98 8.86 9.09
C ALA A 224 -8.52 10.15 9.79
N GLN A 225 -7.25 10.51 9.69
CA GLN A 225 -6.64 11.70 10.32
C GLN A 225 -5.91 12.55 9.28
N PRO A 226 -5.65 13.84 9.56
CA PRO A 226 -4.76 14.66 8.74
C PRO A 226 -3.38 14.01 8.65
N TRP A 227 -2.78 14.03 7.45
CA TRP A 227 -1.48 13.41 7.20
C TRP A 227 -0.29 14.19 7.80
N GLY A 228 -0.49 15.48 8.13
CA GLY A 228 0.54 16.33 8.73
C GLY A 228 1.41 17.07 7.72
N PHE A 229 1.10 16.94 6.43
CA PHE A 229 1.64 17.67 5.29
C PHE A 229 0.55 17.78 4.22
N SER A 230 0.72 18.65 3.25
CA SER A 230 -0.19 18.78 2.11
C SER A 230 0.39 18.09 0.86
N LEU A 231 -0.48 17.76 -0.11
CA LEU A 231 -0.03 17.18 -1.38
C LEU A 231 0.83 18.17 -2.18
N GLU A 232 0.59 19.45 -1.97
CA GLU A 232 1.34 20.58 -2.55
C GLU A 232 2.80 20.63 -2.07
N ASP A 233 3.13 19.99 -0.92
CA ASP A 233 4.49 19.88 -0.38
C ASP A 233 5.30 18.75 -1.03
N VAL A 234 4.69 17.94 -1.91
CA VAL A 234 5.34 16.82 -2.59
C VAL A 234 5.97 17.31 -3.91
N HIS A 235 7.24 17.72 -3.86
CA HIS A 235 7.94 18.31 -4.99
C HIS A 235 8.72 17.29 -5.84
N VAL A 236 8.82 16.03 -5.41
CA VAL A 236 9.46 14.98 -6.21
C VAL A 236 8.53 14.52 -7.35
N PRO A 237 9.07 14.01 -8.48
CA PRO A 237 8.25 13.49 -9.55
C PRO A 237 7.29 12.39 -9.09
N VAL A 238 5.99 12.54 -9.41
CA VAL A 238 4.94 11.58 -9.10
C VAL A 238 4.41 10.92 -10.37
N ARG A 239 4.49 9.61 -10.45
CA ARG A 239 3.84 8.78 -11.48
C ARG A 239 2.53 8.22 -10.92
N LEU A 240 1.41 8.85 -11.22
CA LEU A 240 0.11 8.44 -10.69
C LEU A 240 -0.61 7.54 -11.70
N TRP A 241 -0.88 6.31 -11.31
CA TRP A 241 -1.59 5.31 -12.10
C TRP A 241 -2.92 4.96 -11.45
N HIS A 242 -4.03 5.13 -12.15
CA HIS A 242 -5.35 4.85 -11.59
C HIS A 242 -6.29 4.20 -12.60
N GLY A 243 -7.02 3.17 -12.16
CA GLY A 243 -8.00 2.49 -12.98
C GLY A 243 -9.34 3.23 -12.96
N LYS A 244 -9.92 3.55 -14.13
CA LYS A 244 -11.22 4.22 -14.20
C LYS A 244 -12.37 3.37 -13.65
N GLN A 245 -12.18 2.05 -13.51
CA GLN A 245 -13.15 1.14 -12.89
C GLN A 245 -12.86 0.87 -11.40
N ASP A 246 -11.93 1.59 -10.78
CA ASP A 246 -11.64 1.43 -9.36
C ASP A 246 -12.88 1.76 -8.51
N ARG A 247 -13.23 0.84 -7.60
CA ARG A 247 -14.36 0.98 -6.66
C ARG A 247 -13.92 1.32 -5.24
N ALA A 248 -12.63 1.19 -4.93
CA ALA A 248 -12.09 1.58 -3.63
C ALA A 248 -12.01 3.10 -3.53
N PHE A 249 -11.39 3.72 -4.53
CA PHE A 249 -11.29 5.16 -4.72
C PHE A 249 -11.69 5.49 -6.16
N SER A 250 -12.69 6.33 -6.36
CA SER A 250 -13.10 6.69 -7.72
C SER A 250 -11.98 7.45 -8.44
N PHE A 251 -11.85 7.25 -9.75
CA PHE A 251 -10.81 7.94 -10.53
C PHE A 251 -10.93 9.47 -10.48
N ARG A 252 -12.14 10.02 -10.26
CA ARG A 252 -12.33 11.47 -10.08
C ARG A 252 -11.60 12.00 -8.85
N LEU A 253 -11.58 11.23 -7.76
CA LEU A 253 -10.81 11.58 -6.58
C LEU A 253 -9.29 11.54 -6.85
N ALA A 254 -8.84 10.61 -7.68
CA ALA A 254 -7.45 10.54 -8.09
C ALA A 254 -7.08 11.70 -9.05
N GLU A 255 -8.01 12.17 -9.90
CA GLU A 255 -7.84 13.38 -10.71
C GLU A 255 -7.64 14.62 -9.83
N GLU A 256 -8.42 14.76 -8.76
CA GLU A 256 -8.24 15.88 -7.81
C GLU A 256 -6.89 15.82 -7.08
N VAL A 257 -6.46 14.62 -6.68
CA VAL A 257 -5.12 14.43 -6.13
C VAL A 257 -4.04 14.82 -7.13
N ALA A 258 -4.17 14.41 -8.40
CA ALA A 258 -3.19 14.73 -9.45
C ALA A 258 -3.05 16.24 -9.69
N LYS A 259 -4.15 17.00 -9.60
CA LYS A 259 -4.15 18.46 -9.78
C LYS A 259 -3.42 19.20 -8.64
N ARG A 260 -3.37 18.61 -7.45
CA ARG A 260 -2.75 19.18 -6.27
C ARG A 260 -1.25 18.92 -6.17
N LEU A 261 -0.75 17.94 -6.89
CA LEU A 261 0.67 17.55 -6.89
C LEU A 261 1.45 18.44 -7.87
N PRO A 262 2.54 19.12 -7.43
CA PRO A 262 3.31 20.07 -8.27
C PRO A 262 3.94 19.43 -9.51
N ASP A 263 4.47 18.20 -9.40
CA ASP A 263 5.06 17.43 -10.51
C ASP A 263 4.40 16.06 -10.60
N CYS A 264 3.28 15.98 -11.32
CA CYS A 264 2.48 14.75 -11.46
C CYS A 264 2.25 14.38 -12.93
N ASN A 265 2.71 13.20 -13.32
CA ASN A 265 2.29 12.55 -14.56
C ASN A 265 1.22 11.49 -14.22
N ALA A 266 -0.04 11.78 -14.55
CA ALA A 266 -1.17 10.94 -14.21
C ALA A 266 -1.65 10.12 -15.43
N ARG A 267 -1.83 8.81 -15.22
CA ARG A 267 -2.36 7.87 -16.22
C ARG A 267 -3.62 7.19 -15.71
N PHE A 268 -4.74 7.40 -16.41
CA PHE A 268 -6.04 6.83 -16.09
C PHE A 268 -6.42 5.75 -17.09
N ILE A 269 -6.45 4.49 -16.64
CA ILE A 269 -6.61 3.31 -17.51
C ILE A 269 -8.08 2.87 -17.56
N ASP A 270 -8.68 2.84 -18.75
CA ASP A 270 -10.11 2.62 -18.96
C ASP A 270 -10.63 1.28 -18.44
N ASN A 271 -9.96 0.18 -18.77
CA ASN A 271 -10.40 -1.18 -18.46
C ASN A 271 -9.64 -1.78 -17.25
N ALA A 272 -9.25 -0.93 -16.30
CA ALA A 272 -8.58 -1.33 -15.08
C ALA A 272 -9.34 -0.88 -13.84
N GLY A 273 -9.32 -1.71 -12.81
CA GLY A 273 -9.85 -1.45 -11.47
C GLY A 273 -8.76 -1.50 -10.42
N HIS A 274 -9.16 -1.68 -9.16
CA HIS A 274 -8.27 -1.62 -8.02
C HIS A 274 -7.21 -2.73 -7.98
N TYR A 275 -7.58 -3.94 -8.41
CA TYR A 275 -6.69 -5.10 -8.42
C TYR A 275 -6.09 -5.35 -9.81
N SER A 276 -6.85 -5.16 -10.86
CA SER A 276 -6.39 -5.42 -12.22
C SER A 276 -5.28 -4.48 -12.66
N LEU A 277 -5.29 -3.23 -12.23
CA LEU A 277 -4.25 -2.27 -12.61
C LEU A 277 -2.86 -2.74 -12.15
N PRO A 278 -2.58 -2.96 -10.86
CA PRO A 278 -1.25 -3.40 -10.45
C PRO A 278 -0.91 -4.82 -10.93
N ILE A 279 -1.89 -5.69 -11.21
CA ILE A 279 -1.63 -7.03 -11.71
C ILE A 279 -1.20 -7.00 -13.18
N ARG A 280 -1.88 -6.22 -14.03
CA ARG A 280 -1.67 -6.23 -15.48
C ARG A 280 -0.57 -5.28 -15.94
N HIS A 281 -0.36 -4.16 -15.23
CA HIS A 281 0.50 -3.05 -15.67
C HIS A 281 1.75 -2.86 -14.80
N MET A 282 2.13 -3.84 -13.98
CA MET A 282 3.26 -3.68 -13.05
C MET A 282 4.57 -3.39 -13.77
N ARG A 283 4.80 -3.99 -14.95
CA ARG A 283 5.99 -3.73 -15.76
C ARG A 283 6.05 -2.28 -16.21
N GLU A 284 4.99 -1.80 -16.84
CA GLU A 284 4.88 -0.42 -17.33
C GLU A 284 5.01 0.61 -16.19
N ILE A 285 4.42 0.31 -15.03
CA ILE A 285 4.52 1.15 -13.83
C ILE A 285 5.97 1.25 -13.34
N LEU A 286 6.70 0.13 -13.32
CA LEU A 286 8.11 0.12 -12.92
C LEU A 286 9.01 0.81 -13.94
N GLU A 287 8.78 0.61 -15.25
CA GLU A 287 9.49 1.31 -16.31
C GLU A 287 9.30 2.84 -16.22
N ASP A 288 8.06 3.30 -16.01
CA ASP A 288 7.73 4.71 -15.83
C ASP A 288 8.38 5.30 -14.56
N LEU A 289 8.41 4.53 -13.46
CA LEU A 289 9.03 4.96 -12.21
C LEU A 289 10.55 5.08 -12.32
N VAL A 290 11.22 4.12 -12.95
CA VAL A 290 12.70 4.14 -13.01
C VAL A 290 13.25 5.10 -14.07
N SER A 291 12.42 5.52 -15.03
CA SER A 291 12.75 6.54 -16.03
C SER A 291 12.59 7.98 -15.52
N ALA A 292 12.04 8.16 -14.31
CA ALA A 292 11.81 9.46 -13.67
C ALA A 292 13.03 9.92 -12.78
#